data_654ca09c95ee54987de99a6658c6f11c
#
_entry.id   654ca09c95ee54987de99a6658c6f11c
#
_cell.length_a   1.000
_cell.length_b   1.000
_cell.length_c   1.000
_cell.angle_alpha   90.00
_cell.angle_beta   90.00
_cell.angle_gamma   90.00
#
_symmetry.space_group_name_H-M   'P 1'
#
loop_
_entity.id
_entity.type
_entity.pdbx_description
1 polymer ?
#
loop_
_entity_poly.entity_id
_entity_poly.type
_entity_poly.pdbx_seq_one_letter_code
_entity_poly.pdbx_strand_id
1 'polypeptide(L)'
;MSGTEQAADAGQVVAEYWAAAEARDWGAFGALLAQDVVYEVPQTRERVSGRDAYVRFNAEGFPGDWHLAVQRIVSQDRAAVSMIEFSEAGASQHGLCFFDLDEAGRIVRITDFWPDPYEPPAGRAHLVSRY
;
A
#
# COMPACT_ATOMS: atom_id res chain seq x y z
N MET A 1 -26.65 -3.92 20.62
CA MET A 1 -25.87 -3.88 20.98
C MET A 1 -24.81 -3.26 20.65
N SER A 2 -24.34 -2.77 21.40
CA SER A 2 -23.28 -1.86 21.15
C SER A 2 -22.08 -2.45 20.54
N GLY A 3 -21.80 -3.68 20.75
CA GLY A 3 -20.65 -4.33 20.13
C GLY A 3 -20.63 -4.26 18.63
N THR A 4 -21.79 -3.95 18.04
CA THR A 4 -21.88 -3.87 16.59
C THR A 4 -21.35 -2.56 16.02
N GLU A 5 -21.05 -1.61 16.89
CA GLU A 5 -20.64 -0.29 16.45
C GLU A 5 -19.12 -0.12 16.48
N GLN A 6 -18.39 -1.20 16.34
CA GLN A 6 -16.95 -1.13 16.35
C GLN A 6 -16.42 -0.39 15.11
N ALA A 7 -15.41 0.42 15.33
CA ALA A 7 -14.72 1.06 14.23
C ALA A 7 -14.06 0.00 13.35
N ALA A 8 -13.92 0.29 12.08
CA ALA A 8 -13.22 -0.60 11.17
C ALA A 8 -11.78 -0.78 11.64
N ASP A 9 -11.30 -2.01 11.56
CA ASP A 9 -9.90 -2.32 11.85
C ASP A 9 -9.07 -1.94 10.62
N ALA A 10 -8.28 -0.89 10.75
CA ALA A 10 -7.47 -0.40 9.65
C ALA A 10 -6.52 -1.48 9.12
N GLY A 11 -5.94 -2.28 10.01
CA GLY A 11 -5.07 -3.38 9.59
C GLY A 11 -5.81 -4.41 8.74
N GLN A 12 -7.04 -4.74 9.11
CA GLN A 12 -7.84 -5.69 8.35
C GLN A 12 -8.21 -5.13 6.97
N VAL A 13 -8.59 -3.87 6.91
CA VAL A 13 -8.93 -3.22 5.66
C VAL A 13 -7.72 -3.21 4.72
N VAL A 14 -6.53 -2.91 5.24
CA VAL A 14 -5.30 -2.91 4.45
C VAL A 14 -4.93 -4.33 3.98
N ALA A 15 -5.15 -5.35 4.82
CA ALA A 15 -4.94 -6.73 4.41
C ALA A 15 -5.86 -7.10 3.24
N GLU A 16 -7.11 -6.68 3.29
CA GLU A 16 -8.08 -6.93 2.22
C GLU A 16 -7.71 -6.17 0.94
N TYR A 17 -7.18 -4.95 1.09
CA TYR A 17 -6.70 -4.14 -0.02
C TYR A 17 -5.62 -4.89 -0.81
N TRP A 18 -4.61 -5.42 -0.12
CA TRP A 18 -3.54 -6.14 -0.79
C TRP A 18 -4.00 -7.48 -1.36
N ALA A 19 -4.90 -8.17 -0.67
CA ALA A 19 -5.47 -9.43 -1.18
C ALA A 19 -6.26 -9.20 -2.48
N ALA A 20 -7.06 -8.13 -2.53
CA ALA A 20 -7.83 -7.79 -3.73
C ALA A 20 -6.90 -7.43 -4.89
N ALA A 21 -5.83 -6.67 -4.62
CA ALA A 21 -4.86 -6.31 -5.65
C ALA A 21 -4.14 -7.55 -6.19
N GLU A 22 -3.71 -8.46 -5.32
CA GLU A 22 -3.06 -9.70 -5.73
C GLU A 22 -3.99 -10.56 -6.59
N ALA A 23 -5.28 -10.60 -6.23
CA ALA A 23 -6.29 -11.36 -6.98
C ALA A 23 -6.73 -10.64 -8.25
N ARG A 24 -6.31 -9.41 -8.47
CA ARG A 24 -6.81 -8.55 -9.57
C ARG A 24 -8.31 -8.35 -9.50
N ASP A 25 -8.87 -8.42 -8.30
CA ASP A 25 -10.29 -8.19 -8.05
C ASP A 25 -10.52 -6.70 -7.83
N TRP A 26 -10.62 -5.97 -8.94
CA TRP A 26 -10.71 -4.51 -8.88
C TRP A 26 -12.05 -4.02 -8.34
N GLY A 27 -13.09 -4.84 -8.41
CA GLY A 27 -14.35 -4.52 -7.74
C GLY A 27 -14.22 -4.51 -6.24
N ALA A 28 -13.62 -5.58 -5.67
CA ALA A 28 -13.39 -5.65 -4.23
C ALA A 28 -12.39 -4.58 -3.78
N PHE A 29 -11.35 -4.34 -4.57
CA PHE A 29 -10.35 -3.30 -4.31
C PHE A 29 -11.03 -1.93 -4.20
N GLY A 30 -11.83 -1.57 -5.19
CA GLY A 30 -12.51 -0.28 -5.21
C GLY A 30 -13.51 -0.11 -4.07
N ALA A 31 -14.15 -1.20 -3.63
CA ALA A 31 -15.12 -1.13 -2.54
C ALA A 31 -14.49 -0.72 -1.20
N LEU A 32 -13.17 -0.89 -1.04
CA LEU A 32 -12.46 -0.49 0.16
C LEU A 32 -12.09 0.99 0.18
N LEU A 33 -12.23 1.69 -0.95
CA LEU A 33 -11.77 3.06 -1.12
C LEU A 33 -12.90 4.05 -0.94
N ALA A 34 -12.61 5.18 -0.30
CA ALA A 34 -13.52 6.33 -0.29
C ALA A 34 -13.60 6.89 -1.71
N GLN A 35 -14.74 7.49 -2.05
CA GLN A 35 -14.92 8.06 -3.38
C GLN A 35 -13.89 9.15 -3.68
N ASP A 36 -13.49 9.89 -2.66
CA ASP A 36 -12.53 11.00 -2.76
C ASP A 36 -11.12 10.60 -2.32
N VAL A 37 -10.77 9.32 -2.40
CA VAL A 37 -9.44 8.85 -2.03
C VAL A 37 -8.34 9.59 -2.80
N VAL A 38 -7.23 9.86 -2.11
CA VAL A 38 -6.04 10.48 -2.71
C VAL A 38 -4.85 9.54 -2.49
N TYR A 39 -4.18 9.23 -3.57
CA TYR A 39 -2.97 8.40 -3.57
C TYR A 39 -1.79 9.25 -4.01
N GLU A 40 -0.70 9.19 -3.27
CA GLU A 40 0.50 9.97 -3.58
C GLU A 40 1.75 9.12 -3.49
N VAL A 41 2.69 9.37 -4.41
CA VAL A 41 4.03 8.78 -4.38
C VAL A 41 5.02 9.94 -4.25
N PRO A 42 5.51 10.24 -3.04
CA PRO A 42 6.41 11.38 -2.85
C PRO A 42 7.72 11.30 -3.65
N GLN A 43 8.22 10.08 -3.89
CA GLN A 43 9.48 9.92 -4.63
C GLN A 43 9.38 10.42 -6.07
N THR A 44 8.24 10.28 -6.72
CA THR A 44 8.02 10.72 -8.10
C THR A 44 7.14 11.95 -8.19
N ARG A 45 6.54 12.36 -7.06
CA ARG A 45 5.59 13.47 -6.97
C ARG A 45 4.34 13.24 -7.81
N GLU A 46 3.95 11.98 -7.95
CA GLU A 46 2.71 11.63 -8.63
C GLU A 46 1.55 11.62 -7.64
N ARG A 47 0.37 12.00 -8.13
CA ARG A 47 -0.86 11.96 -7.35
C ARG A 47 -1.99 11.44 -8.22
N VAL A 48 -2.82 10.58 -7.63
CA VAL A 48 -4.05 10.12 -8.26
C VAL A 48 -5.20 10.48 -7.34
N SER A 49 -6.21 11.19 -7.84
CA SER A 49 -7.34 11.65 -7.05
C SER A 49 -8.62 10.97 -7.50
N GLY A 50 -9.34 10.40 -6.54
CA GLY A 50 -10.63 9.76 -6.77
C GLY A 50 -10.52 8.25 -6.97
N ARG A 51 -11.58 7.57 -6.50
CA ARG A 51 -11.63 6.11 -6.49
C ARG A 51 -11.51 5.51 -7.89
N ASP A 52 -12.30 5.99 -8.84
CA ASP A 52 -12.30 5.41 -10.19
C ASP A 52 -10.94 5.58 -10.87
N ALA A 53 -10.33 6.77 -10.70
CA ALA A 53 -9.01 7.03 -11.25
C ALA A 53 -7.95 6.13 -10.61
N TYR A 54 -8.05 5.91 -9.30
CA TYR A 54 -7.07 5.07 -8.61
C TYR A 54 -7.22 3.59 -8.94
N VAL A 55 -8.45 3.09 -9.06
CA VAL A 55 -8.69 1.72 -9.53
C VAL A 55 -8.09 1.55 -10.92
N ARG A 56 -8.33 2.50 -11.81
CA ARG A 56 -7.81 2.46 -13.16
C ARG A 56 -6.29 2.51 -13.20
N PHE A 57 -5.69 3.33 -12.35
CA PHE A 57 -4.23 3.42 -12.23
C PHE A 57 -3.63 2.05 -11.90
N ASN A 58 -4.24 1.33 -10.96
CA ASN A 58 -3.75 0.00 -10.57
C ASN A 58 -4.04 -1.06 -11.63
N ALA A 59 -5.22 -1.02 -12.24
CA ALA A 59 -5.62 -2.02 -13.22
C ALA A 59 -4.86 -1.89 -14.54
N GLU A 60 -4.52 -0.68 -14.95
CA GLU A 60 -3.92 -0.40 -16.26
C GLU A 60 -2.45 -0.01 -16.18
N GLY A 61 -2.02 0.54 -15.05
CA GLY A 61 -0.67 1.10 -14.92
C GLY A 61 0.44 0.08 -14.72
N PHE A 62 0.10 -1.15 -14.36
CA PHE A 62 1.08 -2.16 -14.03
C PHE A 62 0.77 -3.47 -14.78
N PRO A 63 1.05 -3.51 -16.07
CA PRO A 63 0.88 -4.74 -16.84
C PRO A 63 1.94 -5.76 -16.42
N GLY A 64 1.67 -7.02 -16.69
CA GLY A 64 2.63 -8.07 -16.39
C GLY A 64 2.14 -9.02 -15.30
N ASP A 65 2.96 -10.01 -15.01
CA ASP A 65 2.63 -11.07 -14.06
C ASP A 65 3.33 -10.81 -12.73
N TRP A 66 2.96 -9.73 -12.08
CA TRP A 66 3.51 -9.36 -10.78
C TRP A 66 2.71 -9.99 -9.65
N HIS A 67 3.38 -10.13 -8.50
CA HIS A 67 2.79 -10.67 -7.28
C HIS A 67 3.12 -9.78 -6.10
N LEU A 68 2.20 -9.73 -5.14
CA LEU A 68 2.33 -8.96 -3.92
C LEU A 68 2.25 -9.90 -2.72
N ALA A 69 3.18 -9.74 -1.79
CA ALA A 69 3.15 -10.48 -0.54
C ALA A 69 3.24 -9.48 0.63
N VAL A 70 2.27 -9.53 1.51
CA VAL A 70 2.28 -8.70 2.72
C VAL A 70 3.28 -9.29 3.69
N GLN A 71 4.25 -8.49 4.12
CA GLN A 71 5.25 -8.90 5.09
C GLN A 71 4.92 -8.41 6.49
N ARG A 72 4.30 -7.24 6.61
CA ARG A 72 3.96 -6.67 7.91
C ARG A 72 2.90 -5.59 7.75
N ILE A 73 1.96 -5.58 8.68
CA ILE A 73 0.99 -4.49 8.83
C ILE A 73 1.01 -4.05 10.29
N VAL A 74 1.11 -2.76 10.50
CA VAL A 74 0.99 -2.14 11.82
C VAL A 74 -0.14 -1.14 11.73
N SER A 75 -1.06 -1.18 12.70
CA SER A 75 -2.21 -0.29 12.66
C SER A 75 -2.48 0.30 14.04
N GLN A 76 -3.07 1.49 14.03
CA GLN A 76 -3.51 2.19 15.21
C GLN A 76 -4.66 3.09 14.81
N ASP A 77 -5.79 2.97 15.51
CA ASP A 77 -6.99 3.77 15.22
C ASP A 77 -7.41 3.60 13.76
N ARG A 78 -7.45 4.68 12.99
CA ARG A 78 -7.85 4.65 11.59
C ARG A 78 -6.66 4.78 10.65
N ALA A 79 -5.47 4.41 11.11
CA ALA A 79 -4.25 4.48 10.31
C ALA A 79 -3.56 3.12 10.29
N ALA A 80 -2.88 2.83 9.19
CA ALA A 80 -2.09 1.61 9.09
C ALA A 80 -0.90 1.83 8.17
N VAL A 81 0.15 1.05 8.41
CA VAL A 81 1.33 1.01 7.55
C VAL A 81 1.54 -0.43 7.16
N SER A 82 1.79 -0.68 5.89
CA SER A 82 2.13 -2.01 5.40
C SER A 82 3.51 -2.03 4.77
N MET A 83 4.21 -3.13 4.98
CA MET A 83 5.42 -3.47 4.23
C MET A 83 5.08 -4.65 3.34
N ILE A 84 5.29 -4.50 2.05
CA ILE A 84 4.98 -5.54 1.08
C ILE A 84 6.19 -5.84 0.21
N GLU A 85 6.18 -7.03 -0.37
CA GLU A 85 7.12 -7.40 -1.41
C GLU A 85 6.37 -7.47 -2.73
N PHE A 86 6.86 -6.74 -3.71
CA PHE A 86 6.40 -6.80 -5.09
C PHE A 86 7.42 -7.62 -5.88
N SER A 87 6.97 -8.65 -6.57
CA SER A 87 7.87 -9.49 -7.35
C SER A 87 7.34 -9.70 -8.75
N GLU A 88 8.28 -9.78 -9.70
CA GLU A 88 7.96 -10.04 -11.11
C GLU A 88 9.21 -10.53 -11.80
N ALA A 89 9.06 -11.64 -12.55
CA ALA A 89 10.14 -12.19 -13.38
C ALA A 89 11.46 -12.41 -12.63
N GLY A 90 11.38 -12.85 -11.37
CA GLY A 90 12.57 -13.16 -10.56
C GLY A 90 13.18 -11.95 -9.85
N ALA A 91 12.66 -10.75 -10.08
CA ALA A 91 13.09 -9.56 -9.36
C ALA A 91 12.08 -9.23 -8.27
N SER A 92 12.53 -8.63 -7.18
CA SER A 92 11.64 -8.22 -6.11
C SER A 92 12.03 -6.84 -5.58
N GLN A 93 11.04 -6.15 -5.02
CA GLN A 93 11.17 -4.81 -4.50
C GLN A 93 10.24 -4.68 -3.30
N HIS A 94 10.67 -3.93 -2.29
CA HIS A 94 9.85 -3.69 -1.10
C HIS A 94 9.17 -2.34 -1.18
N GLY A 95 7.92 -2.29 -0.74
CA GLY A 95 7.17 -1.06 -0.66
C GLY A 95 6.67 -0.80 0.74
N LEU A 96 6.59 0.47 1.11
CA LEU A 96 5.99 0.92 2.36
C LEU A 96 4.81 1.81 2.02
N CYS A 97 3.63 1.42 2.49
CA CYS A 97 2.40 2.14 2.20
C CYS A 97 1.74 2.58 3.50
N PHE A 98 1.39 3.85 3.57
CA PHE A 98 0.69 4.45 4.69
C PHE A 98 -0.75 4.70 4.28
N PHE A 99 -1.69 4.32 5.15
CA PHE A 99 -3.12 4.40 4.86
C PHE A 99 -3.83 5.16 5.97
N ASP A 100 -4.76 6.03 5.59
CA ASP A 100 -5.69 6.64 6.52
C ASP A 100 -7.11 6.27 6.09
N LEU A 101 -7.94 5.89 7.05
CA LEU A 101 -9.34 5.56 6.82
C LEU A 101 -10.22 6.72 7.27
N ASP A 102 -11.35 6.88 6.60
CA ASP A 102 -12.36 7.84 7.03
C ASP A 102 -13.26 7.24 8.11
N GLU A 103 -14.25 8.00 8.57
CA GLU A 103 -15.16 7.55 9.61
C GLU A 103 -16.00 6.35 9.19
N ALA A 104 -16.22 6.17 7.89
CA ALA A 104 -16.96 5.05 7.37
C ALA A 104 -16.10 3.78 7.23
N GLY A 105 -14.81 3.88 7.53
CA GLY A 105 -13.89 2.75 7.43
C GLY A 105 -13.33 2.51 6.05
N ARG A 106 -13.47 3.47 5.14
CA ARG A 106 -12.90 3.37 3.81
C ARG A 106 -11.57 4.11 3.74
N ILE A 107 -10.71 3.63 2.88
CA ILE A 107 -9.39 4.23 2.69
C ILE A 107 -9.56 5.59 1.98
N VAL A 108 -9.11 6.67 2.63
CA VAL A 108 -9.25 8.02 2.10
C VAL A 108 -7.92 8.61 1.66
N ARG A 109 -6.80 8.11 2.19
CA ARG A 109 -5.47 8.59 1.78
C ARG A 109 -4.49 7.43 1.79
N ILE A 110 -3.66 7.40 0.76
CA ILE A 110 -2.58 6.41 0.63
C ILE A 110 -1.31 7.15 0.25
N THR A 111 -0.23 6.89 0.99
CA THR A 111 1.09 7.43 0.66
C THR A 111 2.03 6.24 0.45
N ASP A 112 2.65 6.18 -0.71
CA ASP A 112 3.37 5.01 -1.18
C ASP A 112 4.84 5.33 -1.35
N PHE A 113 5.71 4.44 -0.84
CA PHE A 113 7.16 4.58 -0.96
C PHE A 113 7.75 3.29 -1.50
N TRP A 114 8.59 3.43 -2.53
CA TRP A 114 9.27 2.30 -3.16
C TRP A 114 10.76 2.59 -3.21
N PRO A 115 11.48 2.39 -2.08
CA PRO A 115 12.91 2.71 -2.02
C PRO A 115 13.73 1.84 -2.96
N ASP A 116 14.62 2.50 -3.71
CA ASP A 116 15.57 1.80 -4.56
C ASP A 116 16.85 1.50 -3.77
N PRO A 117 17.46 0.33 -3.94
CA PRO A 117 18.75 0.02 -3.34
C PRO A 117 19.83 0.98 -3.87
N TYR A 118 20.76 1.36 -3.03
CA TYR A 118 21.92 2.12 -3.46
C TYR A 118 23.09 1.83 -2.52
N GLU A 119 24.32 2.16 -2.99
CA GLU A 119 25.51 1.88 -2.19
C GLU A 119 25.64 2.85 -1.04
N PRO A 120 26.01 2.36 0.17
CA PRO A 120 26.18 3.24 1.31
C PRO A 120 27.43 4.09 1.16
N PRO A 121 27.51 5.22 1.89
CA PRO A 121 28.75 6.01 1.91
C PRO A 121 29.95 5.19 2.35
N ALA A 122 31.06 5.33 1.65
CA ALA A 122 32.28 4.56 1.95
C ALA A 122 32.86 4.87 3.34
N GLY A 123 32.63 6.08 3.85
CA GLY A 123 33.19 6.50 5.13
C GLY A 123 32.74 5.70 6.33
N ARG A 124 31.66 4.94 6.23
CA ARG A 124 31.18 4.11 7.34
C ARG A 124 31.33 2.61 7.11
N ALA A 125 32.06 2.22 6.06
CA ALA A 125 32.22 0.80 5.71
C ALA A 125 32.80 -0.04 6.83
N HIS A 126 33.70 0.55 7.62
CA HIS A 126 34.36 -0.14 8.74
C HIS A 126 33.46 -0.33 9.96
N LEU A 127 32.26 0.26 9.96
CA LEU A 127 31.32 0.21 11.09
C LEU A 127 30.14 -0.71 10.84
N VAL A 128 29.99 -1.24 9.64
CA VAL A 128 28.82 -2.03 9.26
C VAL A 128 29.22 -3.34 8.58
N SER A 129 28.30 -4.30 8.60
CA SER A 129 28.41 -5.47 7.75
C SER A 129 27.43 -5.32 6.58
N ARG A 130 27.72 -5.99 5.48
CA ARG A 130 26.81 -6.00 4.32
C ARG A 130 26.11 -7.35 4.26
N TYR A 131 24.86 -7.34 3.79
CA TYR A 131 24.05 -8.57 3.64
C TYR A 131 23.25 -8.52 2.37
#